data_b130d129f77403650f15e2d20591da94
#
_entry.id   b130d129f77403650f15e2d20591da94
#
_cell.length_a   1.000
_cell.length_b   1.000
_cell.length_c   1.000
_cell.angle_alpha   90.00
_cell.angle_beta   90.00
_cell.angle_gamma   90.00
#
_symmetry.space_group_name_H-M   'P 1'
#
loop_
_entity.id
_entity.type
_entity.pdbx_description
1 polymer ?
#
loop_
_entity_poly.entity_id
_entity_poly.type
_entity_poly.pdbx_seq_one_letter_code
_entity_poly.pdbx_strand_id
1 'polypeptide(L)'
;MAEIARGEYQKVILSRRIEVDDNIDLLASFRLGRQHNTPARAFAVRLGEEQFVGFSPETVVEVSTGGAVSTQPLAGTRALTADEAENRRLREVLTGDTKEIAEHAVSVKLAFEELAPLCEEGSTRVSDFMSVSLRGSVQHLASRVEGQLRAGCSGWDAFAALFPAVTASGIPKAPAIAAIRRLEPTPRGAYSGSVFWLSSKGELDAALVLRSLYRRDGGYSLQAGAGIIDQSQPARELEETIEKLESVSRFLVRAR
;
A
#
# COMPACT_ATOMS: atom_id res chain seq x y z
N MET A 1 2.91 19.16 -8.02
CA MET A 1 3.71 19.43 -9.25
C MET A 1 4.77 20.51 -9.01
N ALA A 2 4.40 21.76 -8.64
CA ALA A 2 5.38 22.85 -8.48
C ALA A 2 6.50 22.54 -7.46
N GLU A 3 6.20 21.87 -6.36
CA GLU A 3 7.17 21.47 -5.34
C GLU A 3 8.11 20.37 -5.84
N ILE A 4 7.58 19.40 -6.61
CA ILE A 4 8.38 18.37 -7.27
C ILE A 4 9.34 19.00 -8.27
N ALA A 5 8.84 19.94 -9.09
CA ALA A 5 9.67 20.68 -10.06
C ALA A 5 10.79 21.51 -9.39
N ARG A 6 10.60 21.96 -8.14
CA ARG A 6 11.64 22.62 -7.34
C ARG A 6 12.58 21.63 -6.62
N GLY A 7 12.34 20.34 -6.74
CA GLY A 7 13.17 19.30 -6.12
C GLY A 7 12.95 19.14 -4.61
N GLU A 8 11.83 19.62 -4.05
CA GLU A 8 11.53 19.47 -2.62
C GLU A 8 11.33 18.00 -2.24
N TYR A 9 10.75 17.22 -3.15
CA TYR A 9 10.63 15.76 -3.12
C TYR A 9 10.42 15.23 -4.54
N GLN A 10 10.70 13.95 -4.76
CA GLN A 10 10.56 13.29 -6.08
C GLN A 10 9.16 12.67 -6.25
N LYS A 11 8.59 12.20 -5.15
CA LYS A 11 7.30 11.50 -5.12
C LYS A 11 6.56 11.85 -3.84
N VAL A 12 5.24 12.02 -3.94
CA VAL A 12 4.34 12.09 -2.78
C VAL A 12 3.09 11.26 -3.04
N ILE A 13 2.62 10.51 -2.05
CA ILE A 13 1.33 9.83 -2.12
C ILE A 13 0.27 10.73 -1.51
N LEU A 14 -0.63 11.25 -2.34
CA LEU A 14 -1.78 12.03 -1.87
C LEU A 14 -3.03 11.18 -1.89
N SER A 15 -3.83 11.30 -0.84
CA SER A 15 -5.06 10.52 -0.69
C SER A 15 -6.31 11.40 -0.59
N ARG A 16 -7.44 10.79 -0.92
CA ARG A 16 -8.76 11.37 -0.71
C ARG A 16 -9.63 10.41 0.07
N ARG A 17 -10.40 10.96 1.00
CA ARG A 17 -11.41 10.26 1.78
C ARG A 17 -12.77 10.45 1.13
N ILE A 18 -13.56 9.37 1.07
CA ILE A 18 -14.94 9.35 0.58
C ILE A 18 -15.83 8.90 1.73
N GLU A 19 -16.76 9.72 2.13
CA GLU A 19 -17.76 9.34 3.11
C GLU A 19 -18.77 8.38 2.46
N VAL A 20 -19.28 7.44 3.27
CA VAL A 20 -20.31 6.48 2.89
C VAL A 20 -21.55 6.79 3.70
N ASP A 21 -22.59 7.30 3.04
CA ASP A 21 -23.81 7.78 3.67
C ASP A 21 -24.77 6.67 4.16
N ASP A 22 -24.39 5.41 3.97
CA ASP A 22 -25.16 4.25 4.40
C ASP A 22 -24.67 3.71 5.75
N ASN A 23 -25.59 3.12 6.52
CA ASN A 23 -25.22 2.32 7.67
C ASN A 23 -24.69 0.95 7.18
N ILE A 24 -23.42 0.66 7.44
CA ILE A 24 -22.73 -0.49 6.88
C ILE A 24 -22.45 -1.56 7.95
N ASP A 25 -22.74 -2.82 7.61
CA ASP A 25 -22.25 -3.97 8.36
C ASP A 25 -20.80 -4.28 7.94
N LEU A 26 -19.83 -3.88 8.79
CA LEU A 26 -18.40 -4.07 8.51
C LEU A 26 -18.03 -5.55 8.36
N LEU A 27 -18.58 -6.41 9.23
CA LEU A 27 -18.20 -7.83 9.22
C LEU A 27 -18.82 -8.57 8.03
N ALA A 28 -20.06 -8.24 7.66
CA ALA A 28 -20.66 -8.79 6.44
C ALA A 28 -19.90 -8.32 5.19
N SER A 29 -19.55 -7.03 5.14
CA SER A 29 -18.72 -6.46 4.06
C SER A 29 -17.34 -7.14 4.00
N PHE A 30 -16.70 -7.36 5.15
CA PHE A 30 -15.43 -8.08 5.22
C PHE A 30 -15.54 -9.51 4.70
N ARG A 31 -16.56 -10.26 5.13
CA ARG A 31 -16.79 -11.64 4.66
C ARG A 31 -17.01 -11.70 3.17
N LEU A 32 -17.86 -10.81 2.63
CA LEU A 32 -18.13 -10.75 1.19
C LEU A 32 -16.87 -10.37 0.41
N GLY A 33 -16.17 -9.31 0.83
CA GLY A 33 -14.94 -8.87 0.18
C GLY A 33 -13.83 -9.93 0.25
N ARG A 34 -13.71 -10.67 1.36
CA ARG A 34 -12.70 -11.74 1.49
C ARG A 34 -12.92 -12.90 0.52
N GLN A 35 -14.15 -13.16 0.10
CA GLN A 35 -14.47 -14.20 -0.90
C GLN A 35 -14.06 -13.81 -2.32
N HIS A 36 -13.99 -12.50 -2.62
CA HIS A 36 -13.83 -11.98 -3.98
C HIS A 36 -12.55 -11.19 -4.22
N ASN A 37 -11.79 -10.88 -3.15
CA ASN A 37 -10.50 -10.18 -3.25
C ASN A 37 -9.31 -11.13 -3.18
N THR A 38 -8.18 -10.67 -3.71
CA THR A 38 -6.88 -11.35 -3.68
C THR A 38 -5.83 -10.53 -2.92
N PRO A 39 -6.05 -10.20 -1.63
CA PRO A 39 -5.11 -9.38 -0.86
C PRO A 39 -3.85 -10.16 -0.50
N ALA A 40 -2.76 -9.44 -0.20
CA ALA A 40 -1.62 -10.03 0.49
C ALA A 40 -2.02 -10.41 1.93
N ARG A 41 -2.76 -9.51 2.60
CA ARG A 41 -3.34 -9.75 3.95
C ARG A 41 -4.74 -9.16 4.04
N ALA A 42 -5.61 -9.82 4.81
CA ALA A 42 -6.92 -9.30 5.16
C ALA A 42 -7.03 -9.18 6.68
N PHE A 43 -7.67 -8.14 7.16
CA PHE A 43 -7.79 -7.84 8.58
C PHE A 43 -9.15 -7.23 8.94
N ALA A 44 -9.57 -7.47 10.18
CA ALA A 44 -10.68 -6.79 10.82
C ALA A 44 -10.20 -6.34 12.21
N VAL A 45 -10.30 -5.05 12.48
CA VAL A 45 -9.76 -4.42 13.69
C VAL A 45 -10.84 -3.61 14.39
N ARG A 46 -10.85 -3.69 15.72
CA ARG A 46 -11.64 -2.82 16.60
C ARG A 46 -10.75 -2.30 17.73
N LEU A 47 -10.59 -1.00 17.79
CA LEU A 47 -9.79 -0.28 18.79
C LEU A 47 -10.67 0.81 19.40
N GLY A 48 -11.35 0.48 20.51
CA GLY A 48 -12.35 1.38 21.09
C GLY A 48 -13.48 1.65 20.10
N GLU A 49 -13.68 2.92 19.77
CA GLU A 49 -14.71 3.36 18.82
C GLU A 49 -14.26 3.26 17.34
N GLU A 50 -12.96 3.17 17.10
CA GLU A 50 -12.46 2.97 15.75
C GLU A 50 -12.58 1.51 15.34
N GLN A 51 -13.17 1.28 14.17
CA GLN A 51 -13.26 -0.03 13.56
C GLN A 51 -12.88 0.07 12.09
N PHE A 52 -12.17 -0.90 11.59
CA PHE A 52 -11.88 -0.98 10.16
C PHE A 52 -11.65 -2.40 9.71
N VAL A 53 -12.03 -2.66 8.47
CA VAL A 53 -11.78 -3.93 7.80
C VAL A 53 -11.09 -3.66 6.48
N GLY A 54 -10.13 -4.50 6.09
CA GLY A 54 -9.35 -4.21 4.90
C GLY A 54 -8.78 -5.43 4.20
N PHE A 55 -8.37 -5.17 2.95
CA PHE A 55 -7.81 -6.13 2.00
C PHE A 55 -6.47 -5.60 1.50
N SER A 56 -5.46 -5.60 2.39
CA SER A 56 -4.14 -5.03 2.08
C SER A 56 -3.53 -5.66 0.84
N PRO A 57 -3.09 -4.85 -0.13
CA PRO A 57 -2.44 -5.37 -1.33
C PRO A 57 -0.99 -5.77 -1.09
N GLU A 58 -0.33 -5.23 -0.06
CA GLU A 58 1.11 -5.39 0.16
C GLU A 58 1.49 -5.58 1.63
N THR A 59 2.65 -6.20 1.84
CA THR A 59 3.30 -6.30 3.15
C THR A 59 4.37 -5.21 3.29
N VAL A 60 4.37 -4.54 4.45
CA VAL A 60 5.40 -3.57 4.82
C VAL A 60 6.71 -4.30 5.12
N VAL A 61 6.62 -5.35 5.95
CA VAL A 61 7.74 -6.22 6.29
C VAL A 61 7.24 -7.59 6.73
N GLU A 62 7.96 -8.62 6.33
CA GLU A 62 7.82 -9.99 6.82
C GLU A 62 9.15 -10.45 7.37
N VAL A 63 9.18 -10.99 8.59
CA VAL A 63 10.38 -11.54 9.22
C VAL A 63 10.09 -12.94 9.73
N SER A 64 10.90 -13.91 9.34
CA SER A 64 10.81 -15.29 9.81
C SER A 64 11.56 -15.51 11.14
N THR A 65 11.32 -16.63 11.81
CA THR A 65 12.08 -17.07 13.00
C THR A 65 13.58 -17.15 12.78
N GLY A 66 14.02 -17.42 11.54
CA GLY A 66 15.44 -17.47 11.17
C GLY A 66 16.03 -16.11 10.79
N GLY A 67 15.26 -15.00 10.91
CA GLY A 67 15.74 -13.66 10.55
C GLY A 67 15.73 -13.36 9.06
N ALA A 68 15.19 -14.23 8.21
CA ALA A 68 14.94 -13.85 6.82
C ALA A 68 13.89 -12.76 6.80
N VAL A 69 14.19 -11.65 6.13
CA VAL A 69 13.36 -10.44 6.06
C VAL A 69 13.00 -10.13 4.63
N SER A 70 11.78 -9.66 4.40
CA SER A 70 11.36 -9.16 3.09
C SER A 70 10.35 -8.03 3.18
N THR A 71 10.30 -7.22 2.12
CA THR A 71 9.27 -6.20 1.86
C THR A 71 8.79 -6.30 0.42
N GLN A 72 7.54 -5.91 0.17
CA GLN A 72 6.93 -6.02 -1.16
C GLN A 72 6.37 -4.68 -1.62
N PRO A 73 7.18 -3.76 -2.15
CA PRO A 73 6.68 -2.52 -2.70
C PRO A 73 5.79 -2.77 -3.93
N LEU A 74 4.63 -2.13 -3.96
CA LEU A 74 3.71 -2.10 -5.09
C LEU A 74 3.57 -0.65 -5.58
N ALA A 75 3.85 -0.39 -6.85
CA ALA A 75 3.57 0.90 -7.46
C ALA A 75 3.31 0.72 -8.96
N GLY A 76 2.55 1.65 -9.54
CA GLY A 76 2.00 1.46 -10.87
C GLY A 76 0.71 0.63 -10.85
N THR A 77 -0.34 1.15 -11.50
CA THR A 77 -1.68 0.57 -11.37
C THR A 77 -2.44 0.64 -12.69
N ARG A 78 -3.16 -0.44 -13.01
CA ARG A 78 -4.23 -0.46 -14.01
C ARG A 78 -5.40 -1.29 -13.47
N ALA A 79 -6.60 -1.01 -13.96
CA ALA A 79 -7.80 -1.76 -13.60
C ALA A 79 -7.67 -3.25 -13.89
N LEU A 80 -8.38 -4.06 -13.13
CA LEU A 80 -8.65 -5.46 -13.40
C LEU A 80 -10.16 -5.63 -13.58
N THR A 81 -10.56 -6.05 -14.77
CA THR A 81 -11.96 -6.17 -15.18
C THR A 81 -12.38 -7.66 -15.29
N ALA A 82 -13.63 -7.91 -15.65
CA ALA A 82 -14.10 -9.25 -15.97
C ALA A 82 -13.67 -9.73 -17.38
N ASP A 83 -13.20 -8.83 -18.24
CA ASP A 83 -12.73 -9.12 -19.59
C ASP A 83 -11.23 -9.42 -19.61
N GLU A 84 -10.87 -10.66 -19.89
CA GLU A 84 -9.46 -11.09 -19.94
C GLU A 84 -8.67 -10.45 -21.09
N ALA A 85 -9.31 -10.12 -22.22
CA ALA A 85 -8.63 -9.47 -23.34
C ALA A 85 -8.26 -8.03 -22.95
N GLU A 86 -9.18 -7.32 -22.32
CA GLU A 86 -8.91 -5.98 -21.77
C GLU A 86 -7.86 -6.02 -20.66
N ASN A 87 -7.89 -7.02 -19.78
CA ASN A 87 -6.87 -7.18 -18.75
C ASN A 87 -5.47 -7.40 -19.32
N ARG A 88 -5.34 -8.15 -20.42
CA ARG A 88 -4.05 -8.31 -21.12
C ARG A 88 -3.59 -6.99 -21.72
N ARG A 89 -4.48 -6.26 -22.40
CA ARG A 89 -4.18 -4.94 -22.96
C ARG A 89 -3.73 -3.96 -21.86
N LEU A 90 -4.44 -3.89 -20.74
CA LEU A 90 -4.10 -3.02 -19.62
C LEU A 90 -2.77 -3.43 -18.96
N ARG A 91 -2.44 -4.71 -18.96
CA ARG A 91 -1.14 -5.20 -18.48
C ARG A 91 0.00 -4.75 -19.38
N GLU A 92 -0.17 -4.85 -20.70
CA GLU A 92 0.81 -4.37 -21.66
C GLU A 92 1.04 -2.86 -21.51
N VAL A 93 -0.04 -2.09 -21.34
CA VAL A 93 0.05 -0.65 -21.03
C VAL A 93 0.81 -0.42 -19.73
N LEU A 94 0.50 -1.16 -18.65
CA LEU A 94 1.17 -1.03 -17.35
C LEU A 94 2.68 -1.30 -17.45
N THR A 95 3.06 -2.39 -18.11
CA THR A 95 4.46 -2.82 -18.23
C THR A 95 5.26 -2.00 -19.25
N GLY A 96 4.61 -1.24 -20.13
CA GLY A 96 5.22 -0.34 -21.10
C GLY A 96 5.20 1.14 -20.72
N ASP A 97 4.49 1.51 -19.65
CA ASP A 97 4.34 2.91 -19.23
C ASP A 97 5.58 3.38 -18.46
N THR A 98 6.34 4.31 -19.05
CA THR A 98 7.60 4.81 -18.48
C THR A 98 7.39 5.52 -17.14
N LYS A 99 6.24 6.18 -16.92
CA LYS A 99 5.90 6.81 -15.63
C LYS A 99 5.72 5.76 -14.54
N GLU A 100 4.95 4.71 -14.82
CA GLU A 100 4.69 3.63 -13.85
C GLU A 100 5.96 2.86 -13.53
N ILE A 101 6.79 2.58 -14.54
CA ILE A 101 8.10 1.94 -14.38
C ILE A 101 9.03 2.79 -13.50
N ALA A 102 9.14 4.10 -13.77
CA ALA A 102 9.97 5.02 -13.01
C ALA A 102 9.50 5.12 -11.55
N GLU A 103 8.19 5.28 -11.33
CA GLU A 103 7.59 5.33 -9.99
C GLU A 103 7.88 4.05 -9.18
N HIS A 104 7.76 2.89 -9.83
CA HIS A 104 8.04 1.61 -9.19
C HIS A 104 9.53 1.44 -8.88
N ALA A 105 10.40 1.73 -9.84
CA ALA A 105 11.85 1.58 -9.69
C ALA A 105 12.42 2.39 -8.51
N VAL A 106 12.00 3.66 -8.36
CA VAL A 106 12.45 4.49 -7.23
C VAL A 106 11.92 3.98 -5.89
N SER A 107 10.74 3.37 -5.88
CA SER A 107 10.17 2.75 -4.66
C SER A 107 10.95 1.51 -4.25
N VAL A 108 11.34 0.65 -5.20
CA VAL A 108 12.16 -0.55 -4.96
C VAL A 108 13.56 -0.15 -4.50
N LYS A 109 14.17 0.86 -5.15
CA LYS A 109 15.48 1.39 -4.75
C LYS A 109 15.46 1.84 -3.30
N LEU A 110 14.49 2.65 -2.88
CA LEU A 110 14.41 3.11 -1.50
C LEU A 110 14.19 1.95 -0.53
N ALA A 111 13.29 1.01 -0.83
CA ALA A 111 13.09 -0.17 0.00
C ALA A 111 14.39 -0.99 0.19
N PHE A 112 15.20 -1.12 -0.87
CA PHE A 112 16.52 -1.75 -0.79
C PHE A 112 17.47 -0.96 0.11
N GLU A 113 17.57 0.35 -0.09
CA GLU A 113 18.45 1.24 0.69
C GLU A 113 18.07 1.29 2.18
N GLU A 114 16.78 1.16 2.50
CA GLU A 114 16.29 1.11 3.88
C GLU A 114 16.54 -0.25 4.55
N LEU A 115 16.44 -1.34 3.80
CA LEU A 115 16.61 -2.70 4.34
C LEU A 115 18.07 -3.12 4.45
N ALA A 116 18.90 -2.77 3.46
CA ALA A 116 20.29 -3.24 3.36
C ALA A 116 21.16 -2.99 4.62
N PRO A 117 21.08 -1.83 5.31
CA PRO A 117 21.86 -1.59 6.52
C PRO A 117 21.54 -2.51 7.70
N LEU A 118 20.39 -3.18 7.68
CA LEU A 118 19.93 -4.09 8.73
C LEU A 118 20.25 -5.55 8.44
N CYS A 119 20.68 -5.84 7.23
CA CYS A 119 20.97 -7.17 6.76
C CYS A 119 22.47 -7.51 6.82
N GLU A 120 22.77 -8.80 6.80
CA GLU A 120 24.13 -9.30 6.58
C GLU A 120 24.66 -8.78 5.25
N GLU A 121 25.97 -8.51 5.22
CA GLU A 121 26.62 -7.97 4.01
C GLU A 121 26.42 -8.91 2.80
N GLY A 122 25.94 -8.32 1.70
CA GLY A 122 25.67 -9.05 0.46
C GLY A 122 24.41 -9.91 0.45
N SER A 123 23.66 -10.00 1.56
CA SER A 123 22.44 -10.81 1.62
C SER A 123 21.22 -10.10 1.02
N THR A 124 21.24 -8.77 0.96
CA THR A 124 20.09 -8.00 0.45
C THR A 124 20.04 -8.08 -1.08
N ARG A 125 18.89 -8.45 -1.60
CA ARG A 125 18.66 -8.56 -3.05
C ARG A 125 17.22 -8.23 -3.43
N VAL A 126 17.01 -7.92 -4.69
CA VAL A 126 15.70 -7.87 -5.33
C VAL A 126 15.43 -9.24 -5.93
N SER A 127 14.61 -10.05 -5.28
CA SER A 127 14.34 -11.45 -5.70
C SER A 127 13.22 -11.55 -6.75
N ASP A 128 12.36 -10.52 -6.82
CA ASP A 128 11.34 -10.34 -7.86
C ASP A 128 11.31 -8.85 -8.24
N PHE A 129 11.32 -8.56 -9.55
CA PHE A 129 11.39 -7.18 -10.04
C PHE A 129 10.36 -6.94 -11.14
N MET A 130 9.45 -5.99 -10.89
CA MET A 130 8.42 -5.54 -11.84
C MET A 130 7.48 -6.66 -12.35
N SER A 131 7.24 -7.69 -11.55
CA SER A 131 6.17 -8.65 -11.84
C SER A 131 4.80 -7.99 -11.76
N VAL A 132 3.78 -8.60 -12.37
CA VAL A 132 2.40 -8.09 -12.28
C VAL A 132 1.63 -8.88 -11.24
N SER A 133 1.23 -8.21 -10.17
CA SER A 133 0.37 -8.77 -9.12
C SER A 133 -1.07 -8.32 -9.28
N LEU A 134 -2.00 -9.29 -9.20
CA LEU A 134 -3.44 -9.03 -9.19
C LEU A 134 -3.92 -8.82 -7.76
N ARG A 135 -4.61 -7.71 -7.51
CA ARG A 135 -5.08 -7.31 -6.17
C ARG A 135 -6.49 -6.70 -6.23
N GLY A 136 -7.50 -7.56 -6.07
CA GLY A 136 -8.90 -7.12 -6.10
C GLY A 136 -9.30 -6.59 -7.48
N SER A 137 -9.54 -5.29 -7.57
CA SER A 137 -9.99 -4.60 -8.79
C SER A 137 -8.86 -4.04 -9.66
N VAL A 138 -7.59 -4.34 -9.33
CA VAL A 138 -6.44 -3.75 -10.02
C VAL A 138 -5.30 -4.73 -10.24
N GLN A 139 -4.45 -4.39 -11.20
CA GLN A 139 -3.13 -4.99 -11.46
C GLN A 139 -2.06 -3.97 -11.05
N HIS A 140 -1.02 -4.44 -10.36
CA HIS A 140 0.11 -3.61 -9.93
C HIS A 140 1.44 -4.14 -10.46
N LEU A 141 2.39 -3.24 -10.71
CA LEU A 141 3.80 -3.66 -10.69
C LEU A 141 4.17 -3.99 -9.25
N ALA A 142 4.80 -5.14 -9.06
CA ALA A 142 5.22 -5.67 -7.78
C ALA A 142 6.69 -6.05 -7.82
N SER A 143 7.39 -5.81 -6.73
CA SER A 143 8.74 -6.30 -6.52
C SER A 143 8.90 -6.85 -5.12
N ARG A 144 9.92 -7.68 -4.91
CA ARG A 144 10.29 -8.17 -3.58
C ARG A 144 11.75 -7.86 -3.32
N VAL A 145 11.99 -7.18 -2.20
CA VAL A 145 13.31 -6.95 -1.64
C VAL A 145 13.44 -7.84 -0.41
N GLU A 146 14.49 -8.61 -0.32
CA GLU A 146 14.71 -9.55 0.77
C GLU A 146 16.15 -9.59 1.21
N GLY A 147 16.40 -10.09 2.42
CA GLY A 147 17.73 -10.27 2.98
C GLY A 147 17.68 -11.12 4.25
N GLN A 148 18.84 -11.25 4.89
CA GLN A 148 19.02 -11.90 6.19
C GLN A 148 19.36 -10.84 7.22
N LEU A 149 18.56 -10.65 8.26
CA LEU A 149 18.87 -9.72 9.34
C LEU A 149 20.20 -10.09 9.99
N ARG A 150 21.05 -9.09 10.19
CA ARG A 150 22.33 -9.27 10.90
C ARG A 150 22.10 -9.47 12.39
N ALA A 151 23.09 -10.06 13.07
CA ALA A 151 23.07 -10.23 14.50
C ALA A 151 22.81 -8.89 15.23
N GLY A 152 21.88 -8.91 16.19
CA GLY A 152 21.46 -7.73 16.95
C GLY A 152 20.33 -6.91 16.32
N CYS A 153 19.92 -7.21 15.07
CA CYS A 153 18.73 -6.61 14.46
C CYS A 153 17.52 -7.55 14.62
N SER A 154 16.37 -6.97 14.84
CA SER A 154 15.08 -7.63 15.05
C SER A 154 14.06 -7.24 13.98
N GLY A 155 12.90 -7.89 13.97
CA GLY A 155 11.77 -7.48 13.13
C GLY A 155 11.30 -6.06 13.42
N TRP A 156 11.47 -5.56 14.64
CA TRP A 156 11.14 -4.17 14.99
C TRP A 156 12.08 -3.16 14.33
N ASP A 157 13.37 -3.48 14.22
CA ASP A 157 14.33 -2.62 13.51
C ASP A 157 13.99 -2.56 12.03
N ALA A 158 13.65 -3.70 11.43
CA ALA A 158 13.21 -3.75 10.04
C ALA A 158 11.89 -2.98 9.83
N PHE A 159 10.92 -3.13 10.73
CA PHE A 159 9.69 -2.37 10.69
C PHE A 159 9.94 -0.86 10.80
N ALA A 160 10.77 -0.43 11.74
CA ALA A 160 11.08 0.98 11.96
C ALA A 160 11.80 1.62 10.76
N ALA A 161 12.63 0.87 10.04
CA ALA A 161 13.31 1.35 8.83
C ALA A 161 12.37 1.48 7.63
N LEU A 162 11.50 0.49 7.43
CA LEU A 162 10.59 0.43 6.27
C LEU A 162 9.32 1.25 6.45
N PHE A 163 8.90 1.51 7.71
CA PHE A 163 7.70 2.29 8.00
C PHE A 163 8.01 3.77 8.29
N PRO A 164 7.19 4.73 7.80
CA PRO A 164 6.04 4.54 6.90
C PRO A 164 6.45 4.02 5.52
N ALA A 165 5.61 3.13 4.95
CA ALA A 165 5.90 2.56 3.64
C ALA A 165 6.04 3.64 2.55
N VAL A 166 7.04 3.50 1.68
CA VAL A 166 7.28 4.43 0.57
C VAL A 166 6.08 4.55 -0.37
N THR A 167 5.38 3.44 -0.56
CA THR A 167 4.18 3.32 -1.40
C THR A 167 2.95 4.02 -0.81
N ALA A 168 3.05 4.50 0.44
CA ALA A 168 2.00 5.26 1.12
C ALA A 168 2.46 6.64 1.62
N SER A 169 3.74 7.00 1.46
CA SER A 169 4.31 8.29 1.89
C SER A 169 4.93 9.07 0.73
N GLY A 170 6.11 8.72 0.29
CA GLY A 170 6.81 9.36 -0.82
C GLY A 170 8.32 9.40 -0.64
N ILE A 171 9.02 10.10 -1.50
CA ILE A 171 10.48 10.10 -1.62
C ILE A 171 11.02 11.53 -1.75
N PRO A 172 11.94 11.97 -0.87
CA PRO A 172 12.27 11.39 0.42
C PRO A 172 11.07 11.40 1.38
N LYS A 173 11.01 10.48 2.36
CA LYS A 173 9.85 10.32 3.25
C LYS A 173 9.52 11.58 4.05
N ALA A 174 10.51 12.23 4.68
CA ALA A 174 10.27 13.35 5.57
C ALA A 174 9.60 14.56 4.88
N PRO A 175 10.10 15.10 3.75
CA PRO A 175 9.45 16.20 3.05
C PRO A 175 8.11 15.77 2.43
N ALA A 176 7.98 14.53 1.94
CA ALA A 176 6.72 14.02 1.43
C ALA A 176 5.63 13.94 2.52
N ILE A 177 5.97 13.49 3.73
CA ILE A 177 5.06 13.47 4.88
C ILE A 177 4.65 14.90 5.30
N ALA A 178 5.58 15.85 5.26
CA ALA A 178 5.27 17.27 5.52
C ALA A 178 4.28 17.83 4.47
N ALA A 179 4.47 17.47 3.20
CA ALA A 179 3.55 17.83 2.12
C ALA A 179 2.16 17.18 2.31
N ILE A 180 2.09 15.90 2.67
CA ILE A 180 0.83 15.20 2.97
C ILE A 180 0.05 15.95 4.06
N ARG A 181 0.70 16.28 5.18
CA ARG A 181 0.07 16.99 6.30
C ARG A 181 -0.48 18.38 5.92
N ARG A 182 0.11 19.03 4.94
CA ARG A 182 -0.32 20.35 4.45
C ARG A 182 -1.41 20.27 3.40
N LEU A 183 -1.37 19.24 2.53
CA LEU A 183 -2.23 19.13 1.36
C LEU A 183 -3.49 18.32 1.61
N GLU A 184 -3.46 17.37 2.53
CA GLU A 184 -4.66 16.60 2.89
C GLU A 184 -5.51 17.36 3.91
N PRO A 185 -6.83 17.47 3.71
CA PRO A 185 -7.71 18.29 4.55
C PRO A 185 -7.93 17.70 5.95
N THR A 186 -7.72 16.39 6.11
CA THR A 186 -7.99 15.66 7.35
C THR A 186 -6.86 14.68 7.68
N PRO A 187 -6.62 14.38 8.98
CA PRO A 187 -5.68 13.33 9.38
C PRO A 187 -6.08 11.97 8.82
N ARG A 188 -5.10 11.19 8.43
CA ARG A 188 -5.30 9.86 7.83
C ARG A 188 -5.86 8.80 8.78
N GLY A 189 -5.69 8.97 10.10
CA GLY A 189 -6.05 7.93 11.06
C GLY A 189 -5.30 6.62 10.79
N ALA A 190 -6.03 5.51 10.70
CA ALA A 190 -5.45 4.21 10.40
C ALA A 190 -5.00 4.04 8.94
N TYR A 191 -5.51 4.85 8.00
CA TYR A 191 -5.11 4.80 6.59
C TYR A 191 -3.60 5.04 6.44
N SER A 192 -2.92 4.23 5.64
CA SER A 192 -1.45 4.21 5.48
C SER A 192 -0.68 3.80 6.74
N GLY A 193 -1.36 3.37 7.80
CA GLY A 193 -0.77 2.74 8.95
C GLY A 193 -0.41 1.29 8.68
N SER A 194 -0.16 0.51 9.74
CA SER A 194 0.13 -0.91 9.62
C SER A 194 -0.68 -1.73 10.62
N VAL A 195 -1.14 -2.89 10.16
CA VAL A 195 -1.63 -3.97 11.01
C VAL A 195 -0.60 -5.08 10.99
N PHE A 196 -0.18 -5.54 12.15
CA PHE A 196 0.84 -6.57 12.24
C PHE A 196 0.55 -7.58 13.34
N TRP A 197 1.17 -8.74 13.22
CA TRP A 197 1.31 -9.69 14.33
C TRP A 197 2.79 -9.96 14.59
N LEU A 198 3.08 -10.28 15.84
CA LEU A 198 4.41 -10.63 16.32
C LEU A 198 4.31 -11.93 17.12
N SER A 199 5.15 -12.92 16.80
CA SER A 199 5.23 -14.13 17.58
C SER A 199 6.27 -14.02 18.70
N SER A 200 6.14 -14.87 19.72
CA SER A 200 7.14 -15.00 20.78
C SER A 200 8.51 -15.49 20.28
N LYS A 201 8.59 -15.98 19.05
CA LYS A 201 9.82 -16.41 18.39
C LYS A 201 10.47 -15.33 17.54
N GLY A 202 9.93 -14.11 17.56
CA GLY A 202 10.47 -12.96 16.80
C GLY A 202 10.00 -12.86 15.36
N GLU A 203 9.06 -13.72 14.92
CA GLU A 203 8.43 -13.56 13.62
C GLU A 203 7.55 -12.31 13.61
N LEU A 204 7.62 -11.54 12.55
CA LEU A 204 6.79 -10.36 12.35
C LEU A 204 6.20 -10.36 10.94
N ASP A 205 4.90 -10.09 10.84
CA ASP A 205 4.20 -9.92 9.56
C ASP A 205 3.37 -8.65 9.67
N ALA A 206 3.72 -7.64 8.88
CA ALA A 206 3.11 -6.33 8.91
C ALA A 206 2.52 -5.97 7.55
N ALA A 207 1.22 -5.74 7.52
CA ALA A 207 0.48 -5.34 6.34
C ALA A 207 0.19 -3.83 6.36
N LEU A 208 0.24 -3.20 5.21
CA LEU A 208 -0.12 -1.80 5.04
C LEU A 208 -1.65 -1.62 5.11
N VAL A 209 -2.14 -0.67 5.90
CA VAL A 209 -3.58 -0.40 6.00
C VAL A 209 -4.05 0.41 4.79
N LEU A 210 -4.41 -0.32 3.75
CA LEU A 210 -4.99 0.16 2.50
C LEU A 210 -6.21 -0.68 2.13
N ARG A 211 -6.99 -0.23 1.14
CA ARG A 211 -8.18 -0.94 0.65
C ARG A 211 -9.10 -1.34 1.79
N SER A 212 -9.47 -0.36 2.59
CA SER A 212 -10.20 -0.56 3.85
C SER A 212 -11.45 0.28 3.91
N LEU A 213 -12.46 -0.26 4.60
CA LEU A 213 -13.63 0.43 5.07
C LEU A 213 -13.39 0.81 6.53
N TYR A 214 -13.54 2.08 6.83
CA TYR A 214 -13.35 2.67 8.16
C TYR A 214 -14.69 3.05 8.78
N ARG A 215 -14.83 2.83 10.08
CA ARG A 215 -15.88 3.40 10.91
C ARG A 215 -15.25 4.21 12.03
N ARG A 216 -15.56 5.49 12.07
CA ARG A 216 -15.07 6.42 13.08
C ARG A 216 -16.14 7.45 13.39
N ASP A 217 -16.32 7.80 14.67
CA ASP A 217 -17.30 8.81 15.12
C ASP A 217 -18.72 8.55 14.60
N GLY A 218 -19.09 7.27 14.45
CA GLY A 218 -20.39 6.83 13.92
C GLY A 218 -20.52 6.86 12.39
N GLY A 219 -19.61 7.49 11.66
CA GLY A 219 -19.59 7.56 10.20
C GLY A 219 -18.73 6.47 9.55
N TYR A 220 -19.00 6.20 8.28
CA TYR A 220 -18.24 5.26 7.47
C TYR A 220 -17.49 5.98 6.36
N SER A 221 -16.31 5.52 6.03
CA SER A 221 -15.53 6.09 4.94
C SER A 221 -14.61 5.08 4.25
N LEU A 222 -14.27 5.39 3.02
CA LEU A 222 -13.22 4.75 2.24
C LEU A 222 -12.13 5.78 1.98
N GLN A 223 -10.87 5.31 1.80
CA GLN A 223 -9.75 6.19 1.46
C GLN A 223 -8.82 5.52 0.48
N ALA A 224 -8.39 6.26 -0.54
CA ALA A 224 -7.39 5.81 -1.50
C ALA A 224 -6.50 6.97 -1.93
N GLY A 225 -5.26 6.64 -2.28
CA GLY A 225 -4.27 7.60 -2.76
C GLY A 225 -3.59 7.13 -4.04
N ALA A 226 -2.97 8.09 -4.72
CA ALA A 226 -2.14 7.87 -5.89
C ALA A 226 -0.77 8.53 -5.71
N GLY A 227 0.23 7.97 -6.39
CA GLY A 227 1.60 8.50 -6.38
C GLY A 227 1.74 9.65 -7.37
N ILE A 228 2.11 10.81 -6.85
CA ILE A 228 2.34 12.01 -7.66
C ILE A 228 3.84 12.16 -7.88
N ILE A 229 4.23 12.14 -9.15
CA ILE A 229 5.59 12.46 -9.64
C ILE A 229 5.50 13.57 -10.69
N ASP A 230 6.62 13.99 -11.25
CA ASP A 230 6.68 15.06 -12.26
C ASP A 230 5.85 14.79 -13.54
N GLN A 231 5.70 13.52 -13.92
CA GLN A 231 4.95 13.07 -15.10
C GLN A 231 3.47 12.77 -14.82
N SER A 232 3.00 12.96 -13.59
CA SER A 232 1.62 12.63 -13.20
C SER A 232 0.59 13.51 -13.91
N GLN A 233 -0.49 12.87 -14.34
CA GLN A 233 -1.64 13.51 -14.98
C GLN A 233 -2.83 13.50 -14.01
N PRO A 234 -3.37 14.65 -13.57
CA PRO A 234 -4.41 14.72 -12.53
C PRO A 234 -5.62 13.83 -12.80
N ALA A 235 -6.08 13.74 -14.05
CA ALA A 235 -7.22 12.90 -14.41
C ALA A 235 -6.90 11.41 -14.23
N ARG A 236 -5.69 10.97 -14.61
CA ARG A 236 -5.26 9.57 -14.46
C ARG A 236 -5.07 9.20 -12.97
N GLU A 237 -4.48 10.10 -12.18
CA GLU A 237 -4.31 9.84 -10.74
C GLU A 237 -5.66 9.78 -10.01
N LEU A 238 -6.63 10.61 -10.40
CA LEU A 238 -8.00 10.53 -9.89
C LEU A 238 -8.65 9.18 -10.24
N GLU A 239 -8.55 8.76 -11.50
CA GLU A 239 -9.06 7.47 -11.97
C GLU A 239 -8.44 6.30 -11.20
N GLU A 240 -7.13 6.33 -10.98
CA GLU A 240 -6.42 5.31 -10.17
C GLU A 240 -6.99 5.21 -8.76
N THR A 241 -7.33 6.34 -8.12
CA THR A 241 -7.97 6.28 -6.80
C THR A 241 -9.36 5.63 -6.87
N ILE A 242 -10.12 5.84 -7.95
CA ILE A 242 -11.44 5.19 -8.15
C ILE A 242 -11.25 3.68 -8.32
N GLU A 243 -10.36 3.25 -9.20
CA GLU A 243 -10.01 1.83 -9.41
C GLU A 243 -9.63 1.13 -8.09
N LYS A 244 -8.85 1.82 -7.24
CA LYS A 244 -8.45 1.33 -5.92
C LYS A 244 -9.62 1.23 -4.95
N LEU A 245 -10.52 2.20 -4.92
CA LEU A 245 -11.70 2.19 -4.06
C LEU A 245 -12.66 1.05 -4.39
N GLU A 246 -12.78 0.68 -5.66
CA GLU A 246 -13.63 -0.41 -6.12
C GLU A 246 -13.27 -1.78 -5.51
N SER A 247 -12.03 -1.98 -5.08
CA SER A 247 -11.63 -3.21 -4.37
C SER A 247 -12.34 -3.39 -3.03
N VAL A 248 -13.01 -2.35 -2.52
CA VAL A 248 -13.77 -2.37 -1.27
C VAL A 248 -15.23 -2.01 -1.51
N SER A 249 -15.51 -0.92 -2.27
CA SER A 249 -16.85 -0.38 -2.42
C SER A 249 -17.87 -1.36 -3.01
N ARG A 250 -17.40 -2.27 -3.87
CA ARG A 250 -18.25 -3.34 -4.46
C ARG A 250 -18.79 -4.34 -3.44
N PHE A 251 -18.21 -4.40 -2.25
CA PHE A 251 -18.51 -5.38 -1.22
C PHE A 251 -19.15 -4.78 0.03
N LEU A 252 -19.60 -3.53 -0.04
CA LEU A 252 -20.31 -2.90 1.05
C LEU A 252 -21.67 -3.55 1.24
N VAL A 253 -21.95 -3.99 2.47
CA VAL A 253 -23.22 -4.59 2.87
C VAL A 253 -23.91 -3.63 3.83
N ARG A 254 -25.13 -3.21 3.50
CA ARG A 254 -25.91 -2.36 4.38
C ARG A 254 -26.32 -3.12 5.64
N ALA A 255 -26.20 -2.48 6.79
CA ALA A 255 -26.75 -3.01 8.03
C ALA A 255 -28.28 -3.01 7.94
N ARG A 256 -28.91 -4.03 8.50
CA ARG A 256 -30.37 -4.18 8.57
C ARG A 256 -30.93 -3.39 9.75
#